data_3d95c1730006450decb5e87cdf7e632e
#
_entry.id   3d95c1730006450decb5e87cdf7e632e
#
_cell.length_a   1.000
_cell.length_b   1.000
_cell.length_c   1.000
_cell.angle_alpha   90.00
_cell.angle_beta   90.00
_cell.angle_gamma   90.00
#
_symmetry.space_group_name_H-M   'P 1'
#
loop_
_entity.id
_entity.type
_entity.pdbx_description
1 polymer ?
#
loop_
_entity_poly.entity_id
_entity_poly.type
_entity_poly.pdbx_seq_one_letter_code
_entity_poly.pdbx_strand_id
1 'polypeptide(L)'
;MTTAEPRLALATRGLTKTYGDGESLVRAVDAVDLEVARGETVAVMGPSGCGKSTLLHLVGGLDRPSSGEIDLAGRRIDRLGERALARLRRTDVGFVFQAFHLMDELTVVENVELPALLAGHSPRRARARAMALLDRVGVEHKAGSLPTALSGGQRQRVAVARALSNEPVLVLADEPTGNLDSAATLDVLRLFEELHESGQTLVIVTHDERIAATADRLITMRDGAFVDETRLTGGTSGRLGALAGFES
;
A
#
# COMPACT_ATOMS: atom_id res chain seq x y z
N MET A 1 -3.22 21.86 27.58
CA MET A 1 -2.90 21.64 26.15
C MET A 1 -3.70 20.42 25.73
N THR A 2 -4.80 20.64 25.01
CA THR A 2 -5.66 19.56 24.51
C THR A 2 -4.88 18.91 23.35
N THR A 3 -4.34 17.72 23.54
CA THR A 3 -3.80 16.91 22.45
C THR A 3 -4.96 16.58 21.53
N ALA A 4 -5.00 17.21 20.35
CA ALA A 4 -5.97 16.85 19.32
C ALA A 4 -5.78 15.34 19.04
N GLU A 5 -6.87 14.56 19.11
CA GLU A 5 -6.83 13.15 18.72
C GLU A 5 -6.24 13.04 17.30
N PRO A 6 -5.30 12.11 17.07
CA PRO A 6 -4.70 11.96 15.74
C PRO A 6 -5.82 11.66 14.73
N ARG A 7 -5.88 12.42 13.64
CA ARG A 7 -6.85 12.15 12.57
C ARG A 7 -6.49 10.83 11.91
N LEU A 8 -7.35 9.82 12.07
CA LEU A 8 -7.16 8.51 11.46
C LEU A 8 -7.28 8.59 9.93
N ALA A 9 -6.42 7.86 9.25
CA ALA A 9 -6.54 7.58 7.82
C ALA A 9 -7.37 6.32 7.59
N LEU A 10 -7.21 5.32 8.47
CA LEU A 10 -7.92 4.05 8.43
C LEU A 10 -8.32 3.62 9.84
N ALA A 11 -9.51 3.09 10.01
CA ALA A 11 -9.91 2.35 11.20
C ALA A 11 -10.73 1.12 10.81
N THR A 12 -10.47 -0.03 11.44
CA THR A 12 -11.32 -1.23 11.36
C THR A 12 -11.79 -1.64 12.74
N ARG A 13 -12.99 -2.23 12.83
CA ARG A 13 -13.56 -2.73 14.08
C ARG A 13 -14.21 -4.09 13.84
N GLY A 14 -13.71 -5.11 14.53
CA GLY A 14 -14.17 -6.48 14.44
C GLY A 14 -14.17 -7.01 13.00
N LEU A 15 -13.22 -6.54 12.17
CA LEU A 15 -13.18 -6.85 10.75
C LEU A 15 -12.99 -8.35 10.54
N THR A 16 -13.93 -8.98 9.84
CA THR A 16 -13.92 -10.43 9.63
C THR A 16 -14.20 -10.75 8.17
N LYS A 17 -13.45 -11.72 7.63
CA LYS A 17 -13.68 -12.30 6.31
C LYS A 17 -13.62 -13.80 6.35
N THR A 18 -14.66 -14.43 5.87
CA THR A 18 -14.76 -15.87 5.70
C THR A 18 -14.95 -16.23 4.24
N TYR A 19 -14.38 -17.34 3.81
CA TYR A 19 -14.56 -17.94 2.48
C TYR A 19 -15.05 -19.39 2.65
N GLY A 20 -15.81 -19.88 1.69
CA GLY A 20 -16.38 -21.22 1.72
C GLY A 20 -17.61 -21.35 2.64
N ASP A 21 -18.17 -22.54 2.69
CA ASP A 21 -19.35 -22.90 3.45
C ASP A 21 -19.15 -24.25 4.19
N GLY A 22 -19.87 -24.43 5.31
CA GLY A 22 -19.86 -25.67 6.09
C GLY A 22 -18.46 -26.08 6.55
N GLU A 23 -18.03 -27.30 6.21
CA GLU A 23 -16.71 -27.84 6.61
C GLU A 23 -15.52 -27.19 5.89
N SER A 24 -15.76 -26.48 4.78
CA SER A 24 -14.72 -25.74 4.03
C SER A 24 -14.60 -24.28 4.45
N LEU A 25 -15.26 -23.84 5.53
CA LEU A 25 -15.21 -22.47 6.01
C LEU A 25 -13.80 -22.09 6.46
N VAL A 26 -13.17 -21.13 5.77
CA VAL A 26 -11.88 -20.56 6.15
C VAL A 26 -12.10 -19.13 6.63
N ARG A 27 -11.65 -18.81 7.84
CA ARG A 27 -11.66 -17.47 8.38
C ARG A 27 -10.34 -16.79 8.07
N ALA A 28 -10.29 -16.06 6.94
CA ALA A 28 -9.07 -15.43 6.45
C ALA A 28 -8.70 -14.15 7.21
N VAL A 29 -9.68 -13.43 7.77
CA VAL A 29 -9.51 -12.32 8.71
C VAL A 29 -10.51 -12.52 9.84
N ASP A 30 -10.06 -12.44 11.08
CA ASP A 30 -10.85 -12.77 12.27
C ASP A 30 -10.82 -11.63 13.29
N ALA A 31 -11.94 -10.89 13.36
CA ALA A 31 -12.20 -9.82 14.32
C ALA A 31 -11.04 -8.81 14.48
N VAL A 32 -10.45 -8.37 13.35
CA VAL A 32 -9.29 -7.47 13.36
C VAL A 32 -9.71 -6.03 13.63
N ASP A 33 -9.12 -5.44 14.66
CA ASP A 33 -9.16 -4.01 14.96
C ASP A 33 -7.83 -3.38 14.54
N LEU A 34 -7.87 -2.35 13.70
CA LEU A 34 -6.71 -1.62 13.22
C LEU A 34 -7.01 -0.13 13.15
N GLU A 35 -6.18 0.68 13.75
CA GLU A 35 -6.21 2.13 13.57
C GLU A 35 -4.89 2.58 12.96
N VAL A 36 -4.93 3.40 11.91
CA VAL A 36 -3.76 3.98 11.26
C VAL A 36 -3.91 5.50 11.24
N ALA A 37 -2.98 6.21 11.88
CA ALA A 37 -2.96 7.66 11.87
C ALA A 37 -2.53 8.20 10.49
N ARG A 38 -2.90 9.44 10.17
CA ARG A 38 -2.41 10.10 8.94
C ARG A 38 -0.89 10.28 9.04
N GLY A 39 -0.20 9.93 7.96
CA GLY A 39 1.26 9.97 7.86
C GLY A 39 1.98 8.80 8.55
N GLU A 40 1.24 7.87 9.17
CA GLU A 40 1.82 6.68 9.81
C GLU A 40 2.13 5.60 8.76
N THR A 41 3.24 4.91 8.93
CA THR A 41 3.57 3.69 8.20
C THR A 41 3.40 2.48 9.12
N VAL A 42 2.48 1.58 8.75
CA VAL A 42 2.23 0.32 9.47
C VAL A 42 2.68 -0.85 8.60
N ALA A 43 3.53 -1.71 9.14
CA ALA A 43 3.88 -2.98 8.53
C ALA A 43 3.10 -4.12 9.17
N VAL A 44 2.48 -4.98 8.37
CA VAL A 44 1.82 -6.21 8.83
C VAL A 44 2.63 -7.40 8.34
N MET A 45 3.21 -8.15 9.27
CA MET A 45 3.99 -9.36 9.00
C MET A 45 3.25 -10.62 9.40
N GLY A 46 3.69 -11.74 8.85
CA GLY A 46 3.17 -13.06 9.20
C GLY A 46 3.42 -14.10 8.11
N PRO A 47 3.21 -15.39 8.39
CA PRO A 47 3.44 -16.46 7.45
C PRO A 47 2.54 -16.34 6.19
N SER A 48 2.93 -17.03 5.11
CA SER A 48 2.09 -17.11 3.92
C SER A 48 0.72 -17.72 4.26
N GLY A 49 -0.34 -17.16 3.67
CA GLY A 49 -1.71 -17.62 3.91
C GLY A 49 -2.37 -17.16 5.21
N CYS A 50 -1.69 -16.37 6.08
CA CYS A 50 -2.29 -15.94 7.35
C CYS A 50 -3.34 -14.81 7.23
N GLY A 51 -3.67 -14.33 6.00
CA GLY A 51 -4.74 -13.35 5.78
C GLY A 51 -4.29 -11.92 5.42
N LYS A 52 -2.98 -11.62 5.30
CA LYS A 52 -2.44 -10.27 5.05
C LYS A 52 -3.00 -9.61 3.79
N SER A 53 -2.92 -10.26 2.63
CA SER A 53 -3.46 -9.74 1.37
C SER A 53 -4.99 -9.59 1.43
N THR A 54 -5.68 -10.51 2.12
CA THR A 54 -7.13 -10.37 2.35
C THR A 54 -7.44 -9.11 3.15
N LEU A 55 -6.69 -8.83 4.23
CA LEU A 55 -6.84 -7.60 5.00
C LEU A 55 -6.66 -6.36 4.11
N LEU A 56 -5.60 -6.31 3.28
CA LEU A 56 -5.38 -5.20 2.34
C LEU A 56 -6.53 -5.04 1.35
N HIS A 57 -7.05 -6.15 0.80
CA HIS A 57 -8.17 -6.12 -0.13
C HIS A 57 -9.45 -5.57 0.52
N LEU A 58 -9.71 -5.91 1.79
CA LEU A 58 -10.86 -5.40 2.53
C LEU A 58 -10.73 -3.89 2.79
N VAL A 59 -9.62 -3.45 3.37
CA VAL A 59 -9.43 -2.03 3.73
C VAL A 59 -9.29 -1.13 2.50
N GLY A 60 -8.87 -1.68 1.37
CA GLY A 60 -8.82 -0.99 0.08
C GLY A 60 -10.11 -1.07 -0.74
N GLY A 61 -11.14 -1.77 -0.24
CA GLY A 61 -12.43 -1.93 -0.94
C GLY A 61 -12.35 -2.74 -2.23
N LEU A 62 -11.36 -3.65 -2.36
CA LEU A 62 -11.29 -4.64 -3.44
C LEU A 62 -12.17 -5.85 -3.15
N ASP A 63 -12.36 -6.16 -1.87
CA ASP A 63 -13.29 -7.21 -1.42
C ASP A 63 -14.18 -6.66 -0.30
N ARG A 64 -15.22 -7.40 0.06
CA ARG A 64 -16.18 -7.01 1.10
C ARG A 64 -15.98 -7.86 2.34
N PRO A 65 -16.04 -7.26 3.54
CA PRO A 65 -16.02 -8.02 4.76
C PRO A 65 -17.28 -8.89 4.91
N SER A 66 -17.15 -10.01 5.61
CA SER A 66 -18.29 -10.83 6.05
C SER A 66 -19.00 -10.15 7.23
N SER A 67 -18.24 -9.48 8.10
CA SER A 67 -18.74 -8.65 9.21
C SER A 67 -17.69 -7.63 9.66
N GLY A 68 -18.06 -6.74 10.57
CA GLY A 68 -17.20 -5.67 11.05
C GLY A 68 -17.35 -4.37 10.27
N GLU A 69 -16.50 -3.42 10.59
CA GLU A 69 -16.58 -2.05 10.09
C GLU A 69 -15.24 -1.60 9.52
N ILE A 70 -15.29 -0.80 8.46
CA ILE A 70 -14.11 -0.15 7.86
C ILE A 70 -14.44 1.34 7.69
N ASP A 71 -13.63 2.19 8.31
CA ASP A 71 -13.65 3.65 8.12
C ASP A 71 -12.38 4.09 7.41
N LEU A 72 -12.50 4.79 6.30
CA LEU A 72 -11.39 5.41 5.58
C LEU A 72 -11.58 6.93 5.63
N ALA A 73 -10.68 7.61 6.31
CA ALA A 73 -10.66 9.06 6.49
C ALA A 73 -11.98 9.66 6.99
N GLY A 74 -12.68 8.98 7.91
CA GLY A 74 -13.97 9.40 8.47
C GLY A 74 -15.18 8.94 7.65
N ARG A 75 -14.97 8.07 6.66
CA ARG A 75 -16.04 7.55 5.81
C ARG A 75 -16.15 6.03 5.94
N ARG A 76 -17.31 5.55 6.38
CA ARG A 76 -17.63 4.11 6.39
C ARG A 76 -17.69 3.55 4.99
N ILE A 77 -16.87 2.53 4.69
CA ILE A 77 -16.75 1.94 3.35
C ILE A 77 -17.31 0.52 3.24
N ASP A 78 -17.43 -0.22 4.32
CA ASP A 78 -17.93 -1.60 4.37
C ASP A 78 -19.35 -1.76 3.78
N ARG A 79 -20.16 -0.68 3.81
CA ARG A 79 -21.54 -0.66 3.29
C ARG A 79 -21.69 -0.03 1.91
N LEU A 80 -20.59 0.41 1.30
CA LEU A 80 -20.66 1.08 0.01
C LEU A 80 -20.99 0.10 -1.12
N GLY A 81 -21.78 0.55 -2.09
CA GLY A 81 -21.99 -0.17 -3.34
C GLY A 81 -20.76 -0.11 -4.26
N GLU A 82 -20.63 -1.02 -5.23
CA GLU A 82 -19.46 -1.17 -6.09
C GLU A 82 -19.05 0.13 -6.81
N ARG A 83 -20.01 0.92 -7.30
CA ARG A 83 -19.71 2.21 -7.95
C ARG A 83 -19.02 3.20 -7.00
N ALA A 84 -19.39 3.20 -5.73
CA ALA A 84 -18.79 4.07 -4.72
C ALA A 84 -17.41 3.55 -4.31
N LEU A 85 -17.23 2.23 -4.15
CA LEU A 85 -15.93 1.61 -3.92
C LEU A 85 -14.99 1.83 -5.09
N ALA A 86 -15.45 1.70 -6.34
CA ALA A 86 -14.64 1.99 -7.53
C ALA A 86 -14.19 3.46 -7.59
N ARG A 87 -15.02 4.40 -7.13
CA ARG A 87 -14.62 5.81 -7.00
C ARG A 87 -13.54 5.97 -5.92
N LEU A 88 -13.75 5.40 -4.75
CA LEU A 88 -12.81 5.44 -3.63
C LEU A 88 -11.44 4.89 -4.03
N ARG A 89 -11.40 3.73 -4.70
CA ARG A 89 -10.13 3.14 -5.21
C ARG A 89 -9.41 4.05 -6.21
N ARG A 90 -10.13 4.88 -6.96
CA ARG A 90 -9.51 5.82 -7.90
C ARG A 90 -8.93 7.05 -7.24
N THR A 91 -9.54 7.54 -6.13
CA THR A 91 -9.22 8.85 -5.55
C THR A 91 -8.50 8.75 -4.20
N ASP A 92 -8.92 7.81 -3.34
CA ASP A 92 -8.55 7.83 -1.93
C ASP A 92 -7.54 6.73 -1.56
N VAL A 93 -7.40 5.69 -2.40
CA VAL A 93 -6.51 4.54 -2.15
C VAL A 93 -5.55 4.32 -3.30
N GLY A 94 -4.26 4.25 -3.00
CA GLY A 94 -3.24 3.79 -3.94
C GLY A 94 -2.87 2.32 -3.66
N PHE A 95 -2.71 1.51 -4.72
CA PHE A 95 -2.29 0.11 -4.58
C PHE A 95 -0.93 -0.13 -5.23
N VAL A 96 -0.06 -0.82 -4.50
CA VAL A 96 1.21 -1.35 -4.96
C VAL A 96 1.21 -2.86 -4.74
N PHE A 97 1.34 -3.65 -5.80
CA PHE A 97 1.28 -5.11 -5.75
C PHE A 97 2.64 -5.74 -6.05
N GLN A 98 2.85 -6.95 -5.58
CA GLN A 98 4.03 -7.77 -5.87
C GLN A 98 4.23 -8.00 -7.38
N ALA A 99 3.16 -8.24 -8.14
CA ALA A 99 3.19 -8.49 -9.58
C ALA A 99 3.12 -7.20 -10.42
N PHE A 100 3.33 -6.01 -9.83
CA PHE A 100 3.28 -4.68 -10.44
C PHE A 100 1.91 -4.30 -11.03
N HIS A 101 1.23 -5.20 -11.70
CA HIS A 101 -0.05 -5.02 -12.41
C HIS A 101 -0.07 -3.78 -13.32
N LEU A 102 1.03 -3.56 -14.05
CA LEU A 102 1.07 -2.57 -15.12
C LEU A 102 0.35 -3.13 -16.36
N MET A 103 -0.28 -2.26 -17.12
CA MET A 103 -0.90 -2.60 -18.40
C MET A 103 0.20 -2.63 -19.46
N ASP A 104 0.48 -3.80 -20.02
CA ASP A 104 1.59 -4.00 -20.98
C ASP A 104 1.37 -3.28 -22.31
N GLU A 105 0.11 -2.98 -22.66
CA GLU A 105 -0.28 -2.25 -23.88
C GLU A 105 -0.14 -0.73 -23.74
N LEU A 106 0.03 -0.22 -22.51
CA LEU A 106 0.20 1.19 -22.22
C LEU A 106 1.67 1.50 -21.91
N THR A 107 2.13 2.66 -22.37
CA THR A 107 3.44 3.17 -22.00
C THR A 107 3.51 3.43 -20.48
N VAL A 108 4.72 3.58 -19.97
CA VAL A 108 4.98 3.89 -18.56
C VAL A 108 4.18 5.11 -18.10
N VAL A 109 4.21 6.20 -18.85
CA VAL A 109 3.48 7.41 -18.45
C VAL A 109 1.97 7.24 -18.56
N GLU A 110 1.46 6.48 -19.53
CA GLU A 110 0.03 6.16 -19.65
C GLU A 110 -0.47 5.29 -18.50
N ASN A 111 0.33 4.35 -18.02
CA ASN A 111 0.03 3.60 -16.79
C ASN A 111 -0.14 4.52 -15.57
N VAL A 112 0.69 5.56 -15.45
CA VAL A 112 0.65 6.47 -14.29
C VAL A 112 -0.45 7.53 -14.44
N GLU A 113 -0.76 8.01 -15.65
CA GLU A 113 -1.83 9.00 -15.87
C GLU A 113 -3.24 8.41 -15.83
N LEU A 114 -3.39 7.12 -16.10
CA LEU A 114 -4.68 6.44 -16.21
C LEU A 114 -5.60 6.64 -14.99
N PRO A 115 -5.16 6.49 -13.73
CA PRO A 115 -6.02 6.74 -12.57
C PRO A 115 -6.56 8.17 -12.51
N ALA A 116 -5.76 9.16 -12.90
CA ALA A 116 -6.16 10.56 -12.93
C ALA A 116 -7.20 10.84 -14.03
N LEU A 117 -7.03 10.23 -15.21
CA LEU A 117 -8.01 10.30 -16.31
C LEU A 117 -9.35 9.67 -15.88
N LEU A 118 -9.31 8.51 -15.23
CA LEU A 118 -10.50 7.83 -14.71
C LEU A 118 -11.17 8.61 -13.57
N ALA A 119 -10.43 9.44 -12.83
CA ALA A 119 -10.96 10.36 -11.84
C ALA A 119 -11.59 11.63 -12.45
N GLY A 120 -11.45 11.83 -13.77
CA GLY A 120 -12.02 12.97 -14.51
C GLY A 120 -11.09 14.17 -14.66
N HIS A 121 -9.80 14.01 -14.38
CA HIS A 121 -8.82 15.06 -14.66
C HIS A 121 -8.61 15.24 -16.18
N SER A 122 -8.32 16.46 -16.61
CA SER A 122 -8.00 16.72 -18.02
C SER A 122 -6.71 15.98 -18.43
N PRO A 123 -6.59 15.53 -19.70
CA PRO A 123 -5.39 14.83 -20.17
C PRO A 123 -4.09 15.61 -19.93
N ARG A 124 -4.12 16.93 -20.13
CA ARG A 124 -2.96 17.79 -19.85
C ARG A 124 -2.52 17.74 -18.38
N ARG A 125 -3.49 17.78 -17.43
CA ARG A 125 -3.21 17.72 -16.00
C ARG A 125 -2.73 16.32 -15.59
N ALA A 126 -3.39 15.28 -16.08
CA ALA A 126 -3.01 13.90 -15.81
C ALA A 126 -1.58 13.61 -16.29
N ARG A 127 -1.24 14.02 -17.52
CA ARG A 127 0.10 13.86 -18.10
C ARG A 127 1.17 14.61 -17.31
N ALA A 128 0.93 15.88 -16.98
CA ALA A 128 1.88 16.68 -16.21
C ALA A 128 2.13 16.07 -14.82
N ARG A 129 1.09 15.57 -14.15
CA ARG A 129 1.19 14.89 -12.87
C ARG A 129 1.97 13.57 -12.98
N ALA A 130 1.66 12.77 -14.01
CA ALA A 130 2.36 11.51 -14.26
C ALA A 130 3.85 11.71 -14.49
N MET A 131 4.25 12.70 -15.29
CA MET A 131 5.66 13.02 -15.53
C MET A 131 6.38 13.44 -14.25
N ALA A 132 5.76 14.32 -13.43
CA ALA A 132 6.34 14.71 -12.15
C ALA A 132 6.50 13.54 -11.17
N LEU A 133 5.56 12.57 -11.17
CA LEU A 133 5.68 11.36 -10.36
C LEU A 133 6.77 10.43 -10.86
N LEU A 134 6.90 10.26 -12.19
CA LEU A 134 7.97 9.45 -12.80
C LEU A 134 9.36 10.04 -12.53
N ASP A 135 9.49 11.36 -12.56
CA ASP A 135 10.71 12.07 -12.15
C ASP A 135 11.03 11.77 -10.68
N ARG A 136 10.04 11.96 -9.78
CA ARG A 136 10.19 11.69 -8.35
C ARG A 136 10.67 10.27 -8.05
N VAL A 137 10.21 9.27 -8.80
CA VAL A 137 10.63 7.88 -8.62
C VAL A 137 11.83 7.48 -9.51
N GLY A 138 12.46 8.44 -10.23
CA GLY A 138 13.69 8.26 -10.98
C GLY A 138 13.55 7.44 -12.27
N VAL A 139 12.36 7.38 -12.90
CA VAL A 139 12.12 6.62 -14.14
C VAL A 139 11.50 7.46 -15.26
N GLU A 140 11.58 8.79 -15.22
CA GLU A 140 11.05 9.70 -16.23
C GLU A 140 11.61 9.40 -17.63
N HIS A 141 12.90 9.05 -17.70
CA HIS A 141 13.60 8.69 -18.95
C HIS A 141 12.99 7.47 -19.67
N LYS A 142 12.12 6.72 -19.00
CA LYS A 142 11.38 5.57 -19.52
C LYS A 142 9.91 5.89 -19.83
N ALA A 143 9.47 7.13 -19.72
CA ALA A 143 8.06 7.53 -19.85
C ALA A 143 7.37 6.99 -21.11
N GLY A 144 8.07 6.97 -22.25
CA GLY A 144 7.56 6.46 -23.55
C GLY A 144 7.76 4.96 -23.77
N SER A 145 8.41 4.24 -22.86
CA SER A 145 8.65 2.80 -22.99
C SER A 145 7.42 1.99 -22.57
N LEU A 146 7.30 0.76 -23.05
CA LEU A 146 6.33 -0.22 -22.53
C LEU A 146 6.89 -0.91 -21.26
N PRO A 147 6.03 -1.40 -20.36
CA PRO A 147 6.45 -2.09 -19.12
C PRO A 147 7.39 -3.28 -19.35
N THR A 148 7.24 -3.99 -20.47
CA THR A 148 8.08 -5.13 -20.85
C THR A 148 9.54 -4.77 -21.08
N ALA A 149 9.85 -3.50 -21.37
CA ALA A 149 11.21 -2.99 -21.57
C ALA A 149 11.88 -2.53 -20.27
N LEU A 150 11.23 -2.69 -19.12
CA LEU A 150 11.71 -2.25 -17.81
C LEU A 150 12.22 -3.42 -16.96
N SER A 151 13.22 -3.14 -16.10
CA SER A 151 13.61 -4.08 -15.03
C SER A 151 12.49 -4.22 -13.98
N GLY A 152 12.56 -5.24 -13.12
CA GLY A 152 11.61 -5.43 -12.02
C GLY A 152 11.52 -4.20 -11.12
N GLY A 153 12.67 -3.66 -10.68
CA GLY A 153 12.71 -2.45 -9.86
C GLY A 153 12.13 -1.21 -10.54
N GLN A 154 12.39 -1.03 -11.85
CA GLN A 154 11.77 0.05 -12.62
C GLN A 154 10.25 -0.11 -12.71
N ARG A 155 9.75 -1.33 -12.97
CA ARG A 155 8.30 -1.61 -12.97
C ARG A 155 7.67 -1.31 -11.63
N GLN A 156 8.34 -1.66 -10.52
CA GLN A 156 7.83 -1.37 -9.18
C GLN A 156 7.77 0.13 -8.90
N ARG A 157 8.79 0.89 -9.28
CA ARG A 157 8.77 2.36 -9.16
C ARG A 157 7.61 2.99 -9.97
N VAL A 158 7.34 2.49 -11.18
CA VAL A 158 6.17 2.90 -11.98
C VAL A 158 4.86 2.55 -11.27
N ALA A 159 4.74 1.36 -10.66
CA ALA A 159 3.57 0.97 -9.90
C ALA A 159 3.35 1.88 -8.67
N VAL A 160 4.42 2.29 -7.97
CA VAL A 160 4.35 3.27 -6.88
C VAL A 160 3.91 4.64 -7.42
N ALA A 161 4.49 5.13 -8.53
CA ALA A 161 4.08 6.40 -9.14
C ALA A 161 2.59 6.38 -9.52
N ARG A 162 2.10 5.27 -10.10
CA ARG A 162 0.69 5.07 -10.42
C ARG A 162 -0.20 5.12 -9.18
N ALA A 163 0.23 4.49 -8.07
CA ALA A 163 -0.51 4.52 -6.81
C ALA A 163 -0.67 5.95 -6.26
N LEU A 164 0.28 6.84 -6.51
CA LEU A 164 0.30 8.22 -6.04
C LEU A 164 -0.43 9.22 -6.96
N SER A 165 -0.98 8.79 -8.10
CA SER A 165 -1.49 9.68 -9.16
C SER A 165 -2.55 10.67 -8.68
N ASN A 166 -3.43 10.26 -7.78
CA ASN A 166 -4.54 11.07 -7.27
C ASN A 166 -4.36 11.52 -5.81
N GLU A 167 -3.11 11.56 -5.31
CA GLU A 167 -2.81 11.99 -3.92
C GLU A 167 -3.65 11.22 -2.88
N PRO A 168 -3.54 9.87 -2.86
CA PRO A 168 -4.42 9.05 -2.04
C PRO A 168 -4.21 9.32 -0.55
N VAL A 169 -5.28 9.16 0.23
CA VAL A 169 -5.21 9.22 1.71
C VAL A 169 -4.38 8.07 2.26
N LEU A 170 -4.42 6.92 1.58
CA LEU A 170 -3.77 5.68 2.03
C LEU A 170 -3.14 4.96 0.84
N VAL A 171 -1.90 4.54 0.97
CA VAL A 171 -1.24 3.61 0.06
C VAL A 171 -1.16 2.24 0.72
N LEU A 172 -1.63 1.23 0.00
CA LEU A 172 -1.62 -0.17 0.39
C LEU A 172 -0.59 -0.92 -0.47
N ALA A 173 0.39 -1.56 0.17
CA ALA A 173 1.43 -2.30 -0.54
C ALA A 173 1.40 -3.78 -0.14
N ASP A 174 1.18 -4.66 -1.12
CA ASP A 174 1.15 -6.11 -0.95
C ASP A 174 2.45 -6.71 -1.47
N GLU A 175 3.34 -7.17 -0.56
CA GLU A 175 4.63 -7.77 -0.85
C GLU A 175 5.45 -6.98 -1.89
N PRO A 176 5.68 -5.66 -1.69
CA PRO A 176 6.15 -4.77 -2.75
C PRO A 176 7.56 -5.06 -3.27
N THR A 177 8.32 -5.92 -2.60
CA THR A 177 9.68 -6.33 -2.99
C THR A 177 9.80 -7.80 -3.35
N GLY A 178 8.72 -8.58 -3.25
CA GLY A 178 8.74 -10.04 -3.38
C GLY A 178 9.23 -10.58 -4.74
N ASN A 179 9.24 -9.74 -5.79
CA ASN A 179 9.72 -10.11 -7.13
C ASN A 179 10.97 -9.32 -7.55
N LEU A 180 11.73 -8.76 -6.59
CA LEU A 180 12.89 -7.92 -6.85
C LEU A 180 14.19 -8.59 -6.40
N ASP A 181 15.28 -8.26 -7.08
CA ASP A 181 16.62 -8.55 -6.58
C ASP A 181 16.98 -7.63 -5.39
N SER A 182 18.07 -7.93 -4.72
CA SER A 182 18.51 -7.20 -3.51
C SER A 182 18.76 -5.71 -3.78
N ALA A 183 19.33 -5.35 -4.92
CA ALA A 183 19.61 -3.95 -5.25
C ALA A 183 18.31 -3.16 -5.50
N ALA A 184 17.41 -3.72 -6.30
CA ALA A 184 16.10 -3.11 -6.56
C ALA A 184 15.24 -3.04 -5.28
N THR A 185 15.37 -4.03 -4.39
CA THR A 185 14.71 -4.00 -3.07
C THR A 185 15.14 -2.78 -2.27
N LEU A 186 16.44 -2.51 -2.14
CA LEU A 186 16.95 -1.34 -1.41
C LEU A 186 16.43 -0.01 -2.00
N ASP A 187 16.37 0.09 -3.32
CA ASP A 187 15.85 1.28 -3.99
C ASP A 187 14.36 1.50 -3.70
N VAL A 188 13.56 0.42 -3.66
CA VAL A 188 12.14 0.50 -3.31
C VAL A 188 11.94 0.82 -1.83
N LEU A 189 12.79 0.30 -0.93
CA LEU A 189 12.77 0.66 0.49
C LEU A 189 13.01 2.16 0.69
N ARG A 190 14.04 2.72 0.05
CA ARG A 190 14.32 4.16 0.09
C ARG A 190 13.13 4.99 -0.40
N LEU A 191 12.47 4.54 -1.47
CA LEU A 191 11.28 5.21 -1.99
C LEU A 191 10.11 5.20 -0.98
N PHE A 192 9.87 4.09 -0.27
CA PHE A 192 8.85 4.03 0.78
C PHE A 192 9.21 4.92 1.98
N GLU A 193 10.50 5.02 2.33
CA GLU A 193 10.98 5.93 3.37
C GLU A 193 10.75 7.40 2.97
N GLU A 194 11.08 7.80 1.74
CA GLU A 194 10.79 9.14 1.21
C GLU A 194 9.28 9.47 1.20
N LEU A 195 8.43 8.47 0.90
CA LEU A 195 6.99 8.63 0.95
C LEU A 195 6.51 8.87 2.38
N HIS A 196 7.02 8.10 3.34
CA HIS A 196 6.73 8.28 4.76
C HIS A 196 7.16 9.67 5.24
N GLU A 197 8.39 10.10 4.95
CA GLU A 197 8.91 11.43 5.29
C GLU A 197 8.09 12.57 4.68
N SER A 198 7.50 12.35 3.50
CA SER A 198 6.58 13.30 2.88
C SER A 198 5.17 13.31 3.50
N GLY A 199 4.92 12.50 4.54
CA GLY A 199 3.64 12.41 5.25
C GLY A 199 2.60 11.52 4.57
N GLN A 200 3.00 10.64 3.64
CA GLN A 200 2.11 9.66 3.05
C GLN A 200 1.78 8.55 4.05
N THR A 201 0.49 8.24 4.23
CA THR A 201 0.07 7.10 5.05
C THR A 201 0.26 5.80 4.28
N LEU A 202 0.88 4.81 4.91
CA LEU A 202 1.24 3.53 4.29
C LEU A 202 0.76 2.35 5.15
N VAL A 203 0.16 1.34 4.53
CA VAL A 203 0.00 0.00 5.14
C VAL A 203 0.68 -0.99 4.21
N ILE A 204 1.71 -1.65 4.70
CA ILE A 204 2.54 -2.57 3.94
C ILE A 204 2.40 -3.96 4.53
N VAL A 205 1.98 -4.94 3.73
CA VAL A 205 2.04 -6.34 4.14
C VAL A 205 3.28 -6.97 3.51
N THR A 206 4.06 -7.68 4.30
CA THR A 206 5.32 -8.26 3.85
C THR A 206 5.78 -9.38 4.78
N HIS A 207 6.70 -10.20 4.28
CA HIS A 207 7.52 -11.12 5.07
C HIS A 207 8.98 -10.65 5.14
N ASP A 208 9.33 -9.53 4.49
CA ASP A 208 10.68 -8.96 4.49
C ASP A 208 10.87 -8.06 5.72
N GLU A 209 11.73 -8.48 6.65
CA GLU A 209 12.04 -7.76 7.89
C GLU A 209 12.65 -6.37 7.63
N ARG A 210 13.32 -6.18 6.49
CA ARG A 210 13.91 -4.88 6.11
C ARG A 210 12.81 -3.84 5.85
N ILE A 211 11.71 -4.23 5.20
CA ILE A 211 10.54 -3.35 5.01
C ILE A 211 9.90 -3.05 6.36
N ALA A 212 9.70 -4.10 7.18
CA ALA A 212 9.09 -3.94 8.48
C ALA A 212 9.87 -2.97 9.37
N ALA A 213 11.21 -2.98 9.29
CA ALA A 213 12.07 -2.09 10.05
C ALA A 213 11.93 -0.59 9.65
N THR A 214 11.40 -0.26 8.47
CA THR A 214 11.16 1.14 8.05
C THR A 214 9.83 1.69 8.55
N ALA A 215 8.94 0.85 9.09
CA ALA A 215 7.63 1.27 9.59
C ALA A 215 7.71 1.93 10.99
N ASP A 216 6.68 2.71 11.34
CA ASP A 216 6.52 3.24 12.71
C ASP A 216 5.98 2.17 13.65
N ARG A 217 5.19 1.25 13.08
CA ARG A 217 4.52 0.20 13.81
C ARG A 217 4.55 -1.11 13.05
N LEU A 218 4.92 -2.17 13.75
CA LEU A 218 4.94 -3.54 13.26
C LEU A 218 3.82 -4.32 13.92
N ILE A 219 2.99 -4.97 13.11
CA ILE A 219 1.92 -5.85 13.57
C ILE A 219 2.19 -7.25 13.04
N THR A 220 2.14 -8.24 13.92
CA THR A 220 2.25 -9.64 13.55
C THR A 220 0.87 -10.27 13.39
N MET A 221 0.60 -10.85 12.22
CA MET A 221 -0.66 -11.54 11.90
C MET A 221 -0.44 -13.05 11.82
N ARG A 222 -1.31 -13.81 12.46
CA ARG A 222 -1.34 -15.29 12.41
C ARG A 222 -2.78 -15.77 12.40
N ASP A 223 -3.09 -16.72 11.51
CA ASP A 223 -4.41 -17.38 11.42
C ASP A 223 -5.59 -16.39 11.37
N GLY A 224 -5.43 -15.31 10.60
CA GLY A 224 -6.44 -14.29 10.41
C GLY A 224 -6.50 -13.20 11.51
N ALA A 225 -5.77 -13.33 12.61
CA ALA A 225 -5.80 -12.41 13.74
C ALA A 225 -4.46 -11.70 13.99
N PHE A 226 -4.51 -10.53 14.60
CA PHE A 226 -3.31 -9.85 15.12
C PHE A 226 -2.91 -10.50 16.45
N VAL A 227 -1.65 -10.91 16.55
CA VAL A 227 -1.11 -11.61 17.74
C VAL A 227 -0.09 -10.78 18.49
N ASP A 228 0.53 -9.80 17.86
CA ASP A 228 1.50 -8.90 18.48
C ASP A 228 1.52 -7.56 17.75
N GLU A 229 1.83 -6.50 18.49
CA GLU A 229 2.01 -5.15 17.97
C GLU A 229 3.18 -4.46 18.68
N THR A 230 4.14 -3.99 17.88
CA THR A 230 5.32 -3.28 18.38
C THR A 230 5.44 -1.91 17.73
N ARG A 231 5.60 -0.85 18.53
CA ARG A 231 5.97 0.48 18.03
C ARG A 231 7.49 0.57 17.92
N LEU A 232 7.96 0.91 16.74
CA LEU A 232 9.38 1.05 16.44
C LEU A 232 9.82 2.48 16.77
N THR A 233 10.45 2.65 17.93
CA THR A 233 11.01 3.94 18.36
C THR A 233 12.39 4.16 17.71
N GLY A 234 12.49 5.15 16.83
CA GLY A 234 13.75 5.55 16.19
C GLY A 234 13.47 6.33 14.90
N GLY A 235 14.03 7.54 14.76
CA GLY A 235 13.86 8.35 13.53
C GLY A 235 14.36 7.60 12.28
N THR A 236 13.70 7.81 11.17
CA THR A 236 13.92 7.16 9.87
C THR A 236 15.36 7.17 9.38
N SER A 237 16.11 8.24 9.62
CA SER A 237 17.50 8.41 9.13
C SER A 237 18.54 7.42 9.71
N GLY A 238 18.18 6.61 10.72
CA GLY A 238 19.07 5.61 11.33
C GLY A 238 18.76 4.16 10.94
N ARG A 239 17.59 3.91 10.38
CA ARG A 239 17.07 2.54 10.20
C ARG A 239 17.69 1.83 8.99
N LEU A 240 17.81 2.49 7.83
CA LEU A 240 18.50 1.92 6.67
C LEU A 240 20.02 1.82 6.88
N GLY A 241 20.64 2.74 7.62
CA GLY A 241 22.06 2.66 7.99
C GLY A 241 22.39 1.45 8.85
N ALA A 242 21.48 1.02 9.72
CA ALA A 242 21.60 -0.19 10.53
C ALA A 242 21.48 -1.47 9.69
N LEU A 243 20.67 -1.46 8.61
CA LEU A 243 20.49 -2.61 7.71
C LEU A 243 21.68 -2.83 6.76
N ALA A 244 22.39 -1.77 6.37
CA ALA A 244 23.60 -1.87 5.54
C ALA A 244 24.79 -2.51 6.30
N GLY A 245 24.72 -2.64 7.62
CA GLY A 245 25.74 -3.28 8.47
C GLY A 245 25.62 -4.81 8.59
N PHE A 246 24.59 -5.44 8.01
CA PHE A 246 24.41 -6.91 8.05
C PHE A 246 25.00 -7.67 6.85
N GLU A 247 25.64 -6.97 5.90
CA GLU A 247 26.32 -7.58 4.75
C GLU A 247 27.87 -7.58 4.90
N SER A 248 28.39 -7.89 6.10
CA SER A 248 29.83 -8.09 6.29
C SER A 248 30.11 -9.40 7.03
#